data_5f424e74710023b99e307da52f00bf1a
#
_entry.id   5f424e74710023b99e307da52f00bf1a
#
_cell.length_a   1.000
_cell.length_b   1.000
_cell.length_c   1.000
_cell.angle_alpha   90.00
_cell.angle_beta   90.00
_cell.angle_gamma   90.00
#
_symmetry.space_group_name_H-M   'P 1'
#
loop_
_entity.id
_entity.type
_entity.pdbx_description
1 polymer ?
#
loop_
_entity_poly.entity_id
_entity_poly.type
_entity_poly.pdbx_seq_one_letter_code
_entity_poly.pdbx_strand_id
1 'polypeptide(L)'
;MKAQVFSKPSCAWCDRAVAYMTEKDIDVERIEINTEDGYKRLLDSVGETIGRDIKRVPQIIIDGKYVGGYQDAVDYITQNE
;
A
#
# COMPACT_ATOMS: atom_id res chain seq x y z
N MET A 1 0.75 -3.37 -14.05
CA MET A 1 0.13 -3.12 -12.72
C MET A 1 0.63 -1.81 -12.15
N LYS A 2 -0.23 -1.13 -11.45
CA LYS A 2 0.13 0.05 -10.66
C LYS A 2 -0.23 -0.20 -9.20
N ALA A 3 0.68 0.15 -8.31
CA ALA A 3 0.48 -0.05 -6.88
C ALA A 3 0.67 1.23 -6.11
N GLN A 4 -0.09 1.37 -5.03
CA GLN A 4 0.08 2.45 -4.06
C GLN A 4 0.37 1.82 -2.71
N VAL A 5 1.46 2.24 -2.07
CA VAL A 5 1.87 1.75 -0.77
C VAL A 5 1.73 2.89 0.24
N PHE A 6 0.72 2.78 1.08
CA PHE A 6 0.50 3.74 2.17
C PHE A 6 1.41 3.36 3.33
N SER A 7 2.29 4.28 3.71
CA SER A 7 3.40 3.99 4.62
C SER A 7 3.58 5.09 5.66
N LYS A 8 4.48 4.81 6.61
CA LYS A 8 4.97 5.79 7.59
C LYS A 8 6.49 5.76 7.57
N PRO A 9 7.16 6.81 8.07
CA PRO A 9 8.62 6.79 8.20
C PRO A 9 9.10 5.61 9.04
N SER A 10 10.29 5.11 8.75
CA SER A 10 10.95 4.04 9.51
C SER A 10 10.16 2.73 9.51
N CYS A 11 9.52 2.41 8.41
CA CYS A 11 8.75 1.18 8.25
C CYS A 11 9.52 0.20 7.36
N ALA A 12 10.13 -0.82 7.97
CA ALA A 12 10.89 -1.82 7.23
C ALA A 12 10.01 -2.63 6.28
N TRP A 13 8.79 -2.98 6.70
CA TRP A 13 7.88 -3.73 5.85
C TRP A 13 7.36 -2.92 4.67
N CYS A 14 7.23 -1.60 4.83
CA CYS A 14 6.91 -0.70 3.73
C CYS A 14 8.02 -0.71 2.69
N ASP A 15 9.27 -0.64 3.16
CA ASP A 15 10.45 -0.69 2.30
C ASP A 15 10.49 -2.01 1.53
N ARG A 16 10.22 -3.12 2.19
CA ARG A 16 10.18 -4.45 1.57
C ARG A 16 9.09 -4.55 0.51
N ALA A 17 7.92 -3.99 0.79
CA ALA A 17 6.82 -4.00 -0.17
C ALA A 17 7.19 -3.24 -1.44
N VAL A 18 7.75 -2.04 -1.29
CA VAL A 18 8.19 -1.24 -2.43
C VAL A 18 9.25 -1.98 -3.24
N ALA A 19 10.25 -2.55 -2.57
CA ALA A 19 11.33 -3.27 -3.24
C ALA A 19 10.80 -4.50 -3.99
N TYR A 20 9.92 -5.28 -3.37
CA TYR A 20 9.34 -6.46 -3.99
C TYR A 20 8.58 -6.12 -5.27
N MET A 21 7.73 -5.10 -5.20
CA MET A 21 6.93 -4.71 -6.35
C MET A 21 7.77 -4.06 -7.45
N THR A 22 8.80 -3.32 -7.07
CA THR A 22 9.73 -2.73 -8.04
C THR A 22 10.48 -3.83 -8.81
N GLU A 23 10.91 -4.87 -8.13
CA GLU A 23 11.54 -6.03 -8.78
C GLU A 23 10.61 -6.74 -9.75
N LYS A 24 9.32 -6.68 -9.52
CA LYS A 24 8.32 -7.28 -10.41
C LYS A 24 7.88 -6.34 -11.53
N ASP A 25 8.57 -5.23 -11.72
CA ASP A 25 8.27 -4.21 -12.74
C ASP A 25 6.89 -3.58 -12.56
N ILE A 26 6.41 -3.52 -11.32
CA ILE A 26 5.16 -2.86 -10.98
C ILE A 26 5.46 -1.38 -10.74
N ASP A 27 4.63 -0.50 -11.28
CA ASP A 27 4.74 0.94 -11.06
C ASP A 27 4.21 1.26 -9.65
N VAL A 28 5.12 1.63 -8.74
CA VAL A 28 4.80 1.80 -7.32
C VAL A 28 4.85 3.27 -6.92
N GLU A 29 3.79 3.74 -6.29
CA GLU A 29 3.75 5.05 -5.65
C GLU A 29 3.71 4.87 -4.13
N ARG A 30 4.69 5.44 -3.43
CA ARG A 30 4.75 5.40 -1.97
C ARG A 30 4.10 6.66 -1.41
N ILE A 31 3.14 6.51 -0.51
CA ILE A 31 2.37 7.61 0.04
C ILE A 31 2.48 7.59 1.56
N GLU A 32 2.98 8.70 2.15
CA GLU A 32 3.15 8.80 3.60
C GLU A 32 1.84 9.22 4.26
N ILE A 33 1.27 8.37 5.12
CA ILE A 33 -0.01 8.67 5.78
C ILE A 33 0.13 9.48 7.06
N ASN A 34 1.36 9.78 7.46
CA ASN A 34 1.62 10.71 8.55
C ASN A 34 1.50 12.18 8.12
N THR A 35 1.19 12.43 6.85
CA THR A 35 0.88 13.76 6.34
C THR A 35 -0.63 13.88 6.16
N GLU A 36 -1.13 15.12 6.21
CA GLU A 36 -2.57 15.36 6.01
C GLU A 36 -3.03 14.89 4.64
N ASP A 37 -2.27 15.21 3.60
CA ASP A 37 -2.61 14.83 2.23
C ASP A 37 -2.58 13.30 2.04
N GLY A 38 -1.54 12.65 2.55
CA GLY A 38 -1.41 11.20 2.44
C GLY A 38 -2.53 10.47 3.18
N TYR A 39 -2.89 10.94 4.37
CA TYR A 39 -3.99 10.36 5.13
C TYR A 39 -5.32 10.52 4.40
N LYS A 40 -5.56 11.70 3.83
CA LYS A 40 -6.76 11.94 3.04
C LYS A 40 -6.84 11.00 1.84
N ARG A 41 -5.73 10.78 1.15
CA ARG A 41 -5.67 9.85 0.02
C ARG A 41 -5.99 8.43 0.46
N LEU A 42 -5.51 8.02 1.64
CA LEU A 42 -5.83 6.71 2.20
C LEU A 42 -7.35 6.58 2.40
N LEU A 43 -7.97 7.57 3.06
CA LEU A 43 -9.41 7.54 3.30
C LEU A 43 -10.21 7.50 2.00
N ASP A 44 -9.78 8.26 1.00
CA ASP A 44 -10.44 8.29 -0.30
C ASP A 44 -10.32 6.94 -1.02
N SER A 45 -9.20 6.24 -0.82
CA SER A 45 -8.91 4.99 -1.53
C SER A 45 -9.59 3.77 -0.90
N VAL A 46 -9.63 3.69 0.44
CA VAL A 46 -10.17 2.51 1.14
C VAL A 46 -11.51 2.79 1.83
N GLY A 47 -11.93 4.05 1.89
CA GLY A 47 -13.14 4.46 2.59
C GLY A 47 -12.81 4.93 4.01
N GLU A 48 -13.65 5.83 4.55
CA GLU A 48 -13.39 6.44 5.85
C GLU A 48 -13.40 5.43 6.99
N THR A 49 -14.34 4.51 6.99
CA THR A 49 -14.46 3.54 8.07
C THR A 49 -13.22 2.65 8.13
N ILE A 50 -12.84 2.07 7.00
CA ILE A 50 -11.66 1.20 6.92
C ILE A 50 -10.38 2.02 7.18
N GLY A 51 -10.26 3.18 6.55
CA GLY A 51 -9.07 4.02 6.68
C GLY A 51 -8.80 4.46 8.10
N ARG A 52 -9.86 4.84 8.85
CA ARG A 52 -9.71 5.28 10.24
C ARG A 52 -9.36 4.13 11.17
N ASP A 53 -9.70 2.88 10.79
CA ASP A 53 -9.37 1.69 11.57
C ASP A 53 -7.97 1.15 11.28
N ILE A 54 -7.32 1.63 10.23
CA ILE A 54 -5.98 1.16 9.88
C ILE A 54 -4.98 1.61 10.93
N LYS A 55 -4.32 0.64 11.56
CA LYS A 55 -3.32 0.87 12.60
C LYS A 55 -1.94 0.35 12.20
N ARG A 56 -1.84 -0.28 11.07
CA ARG A 56 -0.59 -0.88 10.59
C ARG A 56 -0.27 -0.43 9.18
N VAL A 57 1.00 -0.33 8.88
CA VAL A 57 1.52 -0.10 7.53
C VAL A 57 2.49 -1.22 7.19
N PRO A 58 2.68 -1.57 5.94
CA PRO A 58 2.10 -0.94 4.76
C PRO A 58 0.64 -1.30 4.53
N GLN A 59 -0.10 -0.43 3.84
CA GLN A 59 -1.42 -0.75 3.31
C GLN A 59 -1.34 -0.53 1.80
N ILE A 60 -1.73 -1.54 1.03
CA ILE A 60 -1.40 -1.61 -0.39
C ILE A 60 -2.64 -1.70 -1.25
N ILE A 61 -2.65 -0.90 -2.31
CA ILE A 61 -3.70 -0.91 -3.33
C ILE A 61 -3.02 -1.25 -4.65
N ILE A 62 -3.57 -2.22 -5.38
CA ILE A 62 -3.04 -2.63 -6.68
C ILE A 62 -4.16 -2.51 -7.71
N ASP A 63 -3.91 -1.73 -8.77
CA ASP A 63 -4.86 -1.46 -9.84
C ASP A 63 -6.23 -1.01 -9.29
N GLY A 64 -6.20 -0.15 -8.28
CA GLY A 64 -7.40 0.40 -7.67
C GLY A 64 -8.08 -0.51 -6.65
N LYS A 65 -7.53 -1.70 -6.40
CA LYS A 65 -8.11 -2.66 -5.46
C LYS A 65 -7.30 -2.71 -4.17
N TYR A 66 -7.95 -2.53 -3.04
CA TYR A 66 -7.31 -2.64 -1.73
C TYR A 66 -7.01 -4.11 -1.43
N VAL A 67 -5.73 -4.45 -1.31
CA VAL A 67 -5.32 -5.83 -1.06
C VAL A 67 -4.86 -6.08 0.38
N GLY A 68 -4.42 -5.07 1.09
CA GLY A 68 -4.02 -5.21 2.49
C GLY A 68 -2.55 -4.93 2.72
N GLY A 69 -1.90 -5.75 3.54
CA GLY A 69 -0.51 -5.57 3.93
C GLY A 69 0.48 -6.22 2.97
N TYR A 70 1.73 -6.36 3.44
CA TYR A 70 2.81 -6.89 2.61
C TYR A 70 2.51 -8.28 2.08
N GLN A 71 2.17 -9.23 2.97
CA GLN A 71 1.93 -10.60 2.56
C GLN A 71 0.73 -10.72 1.63
N ASP A 72 -0.31 -9.94 1.91
CA ASP A 72 -1.50 -9.90 1.05
C ASP A 72 -1.14 -9.45 -0.36
N ALA A 73 -0.26 -8.46 -0.48
CA ALA A 73 0.18 -7.97 -1.78
C ALA A 73 1.02 -9.00 -2.51
N VAL A 74 1.93 -9.69 -1.81
CA VAL A 74 2.74 -10.76 -2.39
C VAL A 74 1.84 -11.86 -2.94
N ASP A 75 0.87 -12.29 -2.16
CA ASP A 75 -0.06 -13.34 -2.56
C ASP A 75 -0.89 -12.91 -3.78
N TYR A 76 -1.39 -11.68 -3.77
CA TYR A 76 -2.15 -11.14 -4.89
C TYR A 76 -1.34 -11.12 -6.18
N ILE A 77 -0.11 -10.63 -6.11
CA ILE A 77 0.77 -10.53 -7.27
C ILE A 77 1.12 -11.92 -7.80
N THR A 78 1.44 -12.84 -6.90
CA THR A 78 1.78 -14.22 -7.27
C THR A 78 0.61 -14.90 -7.99
N GLN A 79 -0.61 -14.69 -7.52
CA GLN A 79 -1.79 -15.28 -8.14
C GLN A 79 -2.15 -14.63 -9.47
N ASN A 80 -1.67 -13.44 -9.74
CA ASN A 80 -2.01 -12.67 -10.95
C ASN A 80 -0.84 -12.53 -11.93
N GLU A 81 0.23 -13.29 -11.71
CA GLU A 81 1.37 -13.33 -12.62
C GLU A 81 1.07 -14.13 -13.89
#